data_cf71cf64a680919e6efed3d0a40dcb92
#
_entry.id   cf71cf64a680919e6efed3d0a40dcb92
#
_cell.length_a   1.000
_cell.length_b   1.000
_cell.length_c   1.000
_cell.angle_alpha   90.00
_cell.angle_beta   90.00
_cell.angle_gamma   90.00
#
_symmetry.space_group_name_H-M   'P 1'
#
loop_
_entity.id
_entity.type
_entity.pdbx_description
1 polymer ?
#
loop_
_entity_poly.entity_id
_entity_poly.type
_entity_poly.pdbx_seq_one_letter_code
_entity_poly.pdbx_strand_id
1 'polypeptide(L)'
;ERLVVLPLYPQYAAATTATVCDEVYRVLMGMRWQPSLQIIPHYESEPLYISALSNSLNLKIKELNWKPDLVVASYHGIPQKYFDKGDPYHCYCHKTTRLLTENFKDTEIKTTFQSRFGPEAWLKPYTDKTLEELPKQGKKNILVICPGFSSDCVETLEEISIQGKES
;
A
#
# COMPACT_ATOMS: atom_id res chain seq x y z
N GLU A 1 -30.96 -4.68 -13.03
CA GLU A 1 -29.78 -3.80 -12.89
C GLU A 1 -28.59 -4.60 -12.33
N ARG A 2 -27.39 -4.20 -12.67
CA ARG A 2 -26.14 -4.77 -12.16
C ARG A 2 -25.33 -3.67 -11.49
N LEU A 3 -24.77 -3.95 -10.33
CA LEU A 3 -23.89 -3.06 -9.59
C LEU A 3 -22.54 -3.75 -9.39
N VAL A 4 -21.47 -3.06 -9.79
CA VAL A 4 -20.10 -3.47 -9.49
C VAL A 4 -19.49 -2.43 -8.56
N VAL A 5 -18.96 -2.87 -7.44
CA VAL A 5 -18.27 -2.03 -6.46
C VAL A 5 -16.80 -2.39 -6.47
N LEU A 6 -15.95 -1.42 -6.74
CA LEU A 6 -14.50 -1.54 -6.70
C LEU A 6 -13.97 -0.62 -5.58
N PRO A 7 -13.72 -1.16 -4.38
CA PRO A 7 -12.98 -0.42 -3.35
C PRO A 7 -11.57 -0.13 -3.86
N LEU A 8 -11.12 1.13 -3.79
CA LEU A 8 -9.80 1.52 -4.28
C LEU A 8 -8.68 1.20 -3.28
N TYR A 9 -8.78 0.02 -2.67
CA TYR A 9 -7.79 -0.56 -1.76
C TYR A 9 -7.27 -1.88 -2.36
N PRO A 10 -6.08 -1.87 -3.00
CA PRO A 10 -5.55 -3.09 -3.63
C PRO A 10 -5.38 -4.24 -2.66
N GLN A 11 -4.88 -3.95 -1.45
CA GLN A 11 -4.69 -4.88 -0.36
C GLN A 11 -5.90 -4.83 0.57
N TYR A 12 -6.64 -5.93 0.69
CA TYR A 12 -7.77 -6.02 1.61
C TYR A 12 -7.32 -5.80 3.06
N ALA A 13 -8.12 -5.06 3.79
CA ALA A 13 -8.06 -4.98 5.25
C ALA A 13 -9.49 -4.88 5.82
N ALA A 14 -9.68 -5.35 7.06
CA ALA A 14 -10.95 -5.17 7.75
C ALA A 14 -11.30 -3.68 7.95
N ALA A 15 -10.28 -2.84 8.14
CA ALA A 15 -10.44 -1.40 8.32
C ALA A 15 -10.74 -0.62 7.02
N THR A 16 -10.65 -1.25 5.85
CA THR A 16 -10.85 -0.60 4.54
C THR A 16 -11.90 -1.32 3.71
N THR A 17 -11.53 -2.37 3.00
CA THR A 17 -12.45 -3.07 2.09
C THR A 17 -13.68 -3.61 2.81
N ALA A 18 -13.53 -4.17 4.03
CA ALA A 18 -14.68 -4.69 4.76
C ALA A 18 -15.65 -3.57 5.15
N THR A 19 -15.17 -2.41 5.59
CA THR A 19 -16.06 -1.28 5.94
C THR A 19 -16.80 -0.72 4.74
N VAL A 20 -16.20 -0.74 3.54
CA VAL A 20 -16.90 -0.41 2.29
C VAL A 20 -18.01 -1.45 2.02
N CYS A 21 -17.69 -2.74 2.18
CA CYS A 21 -18.68 -3.82 2.02
C CYS A 21 -19.83 -3.68 2.98
N ASP A 22 -19.55 -3.41 4.26
CA ASP A 22 -20.56 -3.23 5.32
C ASP A 22 -21.55 -2.11 4.94
N GLU A 23 -21.04 -0.97 4.45
CA GLU A 23 -21.90 0.14 4.04
C GLU A 23 -22.74 -0.19 2.79
N VAL A 24 -22.14 -0.85 1.79
CA VAL A 24 -22.86 -1.32 0.61
C VAL A 24 -24.00 -2.24 1.00
N TYR A 25 -23.73 -3.23 1.86
CA TYR A 25 -24.75 -4.16 2.32
C TYR A 25 -25.83 -3.47 3.16
N ARG A 26 -25.43 -2.53 4.02
CA ARG A 26 -26.37 -1.73 4.83
C ARG A 26 -27.37 -0.97 3.95
N VAL A 27 -26.88 -0.33 2.88
CA VAL A 27 -27.74 0.39 1.93
C VAL A 27 -28.66 -0.58 1.19
N LEU A 28 -28.11 -1.69 0.69
CA LEU A 28 -28.89 -2.67 -0.06
C LEU A 28 -29.99 -3.32 0.78
N MET A 29 -29.75 -3.60 2.07
CA MET A 29 -30.78 -4.14 2.97
C MET A 29 -32.03 -3.23 3.08
N GLY A 30 -31.88 -1.93 2.86
CA GLY A 30 -33.00 -0.98 2.82
C GLY A 30 -33.75 -0.93 1.50
N MET A 31 -33.23 -1.55 0.45
CA MET A 31 -33.84 -1.49 -0.88
C MET A 31 -34.86 -2.61 -1.09
N ARG A 32 -36.04 -2.26 -1.61
CA ARG A 32 -37.09 -3.26 -1.96
C ARG A 32 -36.70 -4.10 -3.17
N TRP A 33 -36.05 -3.47 -4.14
CA TRP A 33 -35.54 -4.13 -5.35
C TRP A 33 -34.03 -4.26 -5.27
N GLN A 34 -33.54 -5.49 -5.22
CA GLN A 34 -32.12 -5.76 -5.09
C GLN A 34 -31.47 -5.86 -6.47
N PRO A 35 -30.40 -5.10 -6.75
CA PRO A 35 -29.58 -5.29 -7.95
C PRO A 35 -28.73 -6.57 -7.83
N SER A 36 -28.30 -7.10 -8.96
CA SER A 36 -27.19 -8.06 -8.95
C SER A 36 -25.92 -7.35 -8.50
N LEU A 37 -25.29 -7.79 -7.41
CA LEU A 37 -24.12 -7.17 -6.83
C LEU A 37 -22.85 -8.00 -7.08
N GLN A 38 -21.80 -7.33 -7.52
CA GLN A 38 -20.44 -7.86 -7.50
C GLN A 38 -19.52 -6.86 -6.79
N ILE A 39 -18.81 -7.33 -5.76
CA ILE A 39 -17.77 -6.54 -5.08
C ILE A 39 -16.42 -7.15 -5.41
N ILE A 40 -15.46 -6.32 -5.78
CA ILE A 40 -14.07 -6.73 -5.99
C ILE A 40 -13.36 -6.63 -4.63
N PRO A 41 -13.00 -7.76 -3.98
CA PRO A 41 -12.55 -7.72 -2.59
C PRO A 41 -11.09 -7.29 -2.44
N HIS A 42 -10.24 -7.59 -3.42
CA HIS A 42 -8.82 -7.24 -3.43
C HIS A 42 -8.23 -7.45 -4.83
N TYR A 43 -7.14 -6.77 -5.14
CA TYR A 43 -6.40 -6.90 -6.41
C TYR A 43 -4.89 -6.68 -6.24
N GLU A 44 -4.35 -6.99 -5.07
CA GLU A 44 -2.96 -6.83 -4.66
C GLU A 44 -1.96 -7.56 -5.55
N SER A 45 -2.43 -8.57 -6.28
CA SER A 45 -1.61 -9.40 -7.18
C SER A 45 -2.09 -9.39 -8.62
N GLU A 46 -3.04 -8.51 -8.96
CA GLU A 46 -3.54 -8.39 -10.33
C GLU A 46 -2.39 -7.97 -11.27
N PRO A 47 -2.12 -8.72 -12.37
CA PRO A 47 -0.98 -8.43 -13.23
C PRO A 47 -0.96 -7.01 -13.81
N LEU A 48 -2.11 -6.45 -14.15
CA LEU A 48 -2.20 -5.09 -14.66
C LEU A 48 -1.87 -4.05 -13.58
N TYR A 49 -2.28 -4.29 -12.33
CA TYR A 49 -1.92 -3.43 -11.21
C TYR A 49 -0.41 -3.49 -10.93
N ILE A 50 0.19 -4.67 -10.89
CA ILE A 50 1.65 -4.82 -10.72
C ILE A 50 2.41 -4.18 -11.90
N SER A 51 1.91 -4.33 -13.12
CA SER A 51 2.48 -3.66 -14.30
C SER A 51 2.40 -2.14 -14.20
N ALA A 52 1.28 -1.59 -13.73
CA ALA A 52 1.13 -0.15 -13.52
C ALA A 52 2.12 0.40 -12.49
N LEU A 53 2.31 -0.29 -11.35
CA LEU A 53 3.31 0.06 -10.35
C LEU A 53 4.72 0.01 -10.93
N SER A 54 5.04 -1.06 -11.68
CA SER A 54 6.35 -1.23 -12.34
C SER A 54 6.62 -0.10 -13.34
N ASN A 55 5.62 0.28 -14.12
CA ASN A 55 5.74 1.37 -15.08
C ASN A 55 5.95 2.71 -14.39
N SER A 56 5.21 2.98 -13.30
CA SER A 56 5.37 4.20 -12.49
C SER A 56 6.80 4.31 -11.93
N LEU A 57 7.33 3.23 -11.33
CA LEU A 57 8.71 3.18 -10.86
C LEU A 57 9.73 3.39 -11.98
N ASN A 58 9.57 2.70 -13.11
CA ASN A 58 10.48 2.82 -14.24
C ASN A 58 10.50 4.24 -14.83
N LEU A 59 9.34 4.89 -14.93
CA LEU A 59 9.25 6.27 -15.37
C LEU A 59 9.98 7.18 -14.40
N LYS A 60 9.74 7.02 -13.10
CA LYS A 60 10.41 7.84 -12.09
C LYS A 60 11.92 7.62 -12.06
N ILE A 61 12.40 6.39 -12.14
CA ILE A 61 13.84 6.09 -12.19
C ILE A 61 14.52 6.75 -13.41
N LYS A 62 13.83 6.78 -14.57
CA LYS A 62 14.36 7.46 -15.77
C LYS A 62 14.45 8.97 -15.64
N GLU A 63 13.60 9.60 -14.82
CA GLU A 63 13.63 11.04 -14.54
C GLU A 63 14.77 11.43 -13.58
N LEU A 64 15.26 10.47 -12.78
CA LEU A 64 16.31 10.73 -11.81
C LEU A 64 17.68 10.83 -12.50
N ASN A 65 18.53 11.73 -12.01
CA ASN A 65 19.93 11.83 -12.41
C ASN A 65 20.87 10.96 -11.53
N TRP A 66 20.29 10.06 -10.73
CA TRP A 66 20.96 9.11 -9.84
C TRP A 66 20.26 7.75 -9.84
N LYS A 67 20.99 6.69 -9.50
CA LYS A 67 20.43 5.34 -9.37
C LYS A 67 19.99 5.10 -7.92
N PRO A 68 18.77 4.60 -7.68
CA PRO A 68 18.37 4.18 -6.34
C PRO A 68 19.22 3.03 -5.80
N ASP A 69 19.71 3.16 -4.57
CA ASP A 69 20.36 2.07 -3.83
C ASP A 69 19.32 1.06 -3.31
N LEU A 70 18.07 1.56 -3.10
CA LEU A 70 16.95 0.79 -2.59
C LEU A 70 15.65 1.52 -2.90
N VAL A 71 14.59 0.74 -3.15
CA VAL A 71 13.21 1.23 -3.20
C VAL A 71 12.48 0.83 -1.92
N VAL A 72 11.80 1.76 -1.29
CA VAL A 72 10.90 1.51 -0.17
C VAL A 72 9.46 1.47 -0.67
N ALA A 73 8.80 0.34 -0.54
CA ALA A 73 7.36 0.20 -0.75
C ALA A 73 6.64 0.45 0.58
N SER A 74 6.15 1.67 0.75
CA SER A 74 5.50 2.13 1.97
C SER A 74 3.99 1.94 1.87
N TYR A 75 3.41 1.22 2.82
CA TYR A 75 1.97 0.99 2.96
C TYR A 75 1.44 1.67 4.21
N HIS A 76 0.16 2.01 4.25
CA HIS A 76 -0.44 2.45 5.49
C HIS A 76 -0.36 1.32 6.53
N GLY A 77 0.12 1.63 7.73
CA GLY A 77 0.14 0.67 8.84
C GLY A 77 -1.28 0.33 9.32
N ILE A 78 -1.39 -0.81 9.98
CA ILE A 78 -2.56 -1.16 10.80
C ILE A 78 -2.06 -1.67 12.15
N PRO A 79 -2.87 -1.61 13.23
CA PRO A 79 -2.50 -2.18 14.50
C PRO A 79 -2.15 -3.67 14.40
N GLN A 80 -1.06 -4.08 15.04
CA GLN A 80 -0.58 -5.48 15.05
C GLN A 80 -1.69 -6.48 15.43
N LYS A 81 -2.55 -6.10 16.37
CA LYS A 81 -3.69 -6.92 16.81
C LYS A 81 -4.65 -7.35 15.69
N TYR A 82 -4.70 -6.60 14.56
CA TYR A 82 -5.55 -6.99 13.42
C TYR A 82 -4.94 -8.17 12.69
N PHE A 83 -3.63 -8.11 12.43
CA PHE A 83 -2.88 -9.24 11.88
C PHE A 83 -2.99 -10.48 12.78
N ASP A 84 -2.82 -10.31 14.10
CA ASP A 84 -2.91 -11.41 15.07
C ASP A 84 -4.30 -12.07 15.09
N LYS A 85 -5.34 -11.34 14.68
CA LYS A 85 -6.71 -11.82 14.51
C LYS A 85 -7.00 -12.39 13.12
N GLY A 86 -6.00 -12.46 12.24
CA GLY A 86 -6.12 -13.07 10.92
C GLY A 86 -6.43 -12.10 9.78
N ASP A 87 -6.28 -10.78 9.97
CA ASP A 87 -6.39 -9.82 8.86
C ASP A 87 -5.27 -10.08 7.84
N PRO A 88 -5.59 -10.30 6.55
CA PRO A 88 -4.59 -10.68 5.54
C PRO A 88 -3.75 -9.51 5.02
N TYR A 89 -4.02 -8.28 5.43
CA TYR A 89 -3.43 -7.06 4.89
C TYR A 89 -1.91 -7.09 4.82
N HIS A 90 -1.24 -7.47 5.92
CA HIS A 90 0.21 -7.61 5.98
C HIS A 90 0.73 -8.53 4.87
N CYS A 91 0.12 -9.71 4.73
CA CYS A 91 0.51 -10.69 3.73
C CYS A 91 0.32 -10.16 2.30
N TYR A 92 -0.76 -9.41 2.06
CA TYR A 92 -1.06 -8.81 0.76
C TYR A 92 -0.09 -7.69 0.41
N CYS A 93 0.32 -6.84 1.36
CA CYS A 93 1.36 -5.84 1.15
C CYS A 93 2.69 -6.51 0.74
N HIS A 94 3.12 -7.53 1.47
CA HIS A 94 4.32 -8.30 1.14
C HIS A 94 4.20 -9.02 -0.21
N LYS A 95 3.03 -9.54 -0.56
CA LYS A 95 2.78 -10.18 -1.86
C LYS A 95 2.93 -9.16 -3.01
N THR A 96 2.33 -7.97 -2.88
CA THR A 96 2.50 -6.89 -3.86
C THR A 96 3.97 -6.54 -4.04
N THR A 97 4.70 -6.31 -2.93
CA THR A 97 6.13 -5.97 -2.98
C THR A 97 6.95 -7.07 -3.64
N ARG A 98 6.71 -8.34 -3.32
CA ARG A 98 7.41 -9.49 -3.93
C ARG A 98 7.19 -9.53 -5.45
N LEU A 99 5.93 -9.42 -5.90
CA LEU A 99 5.60 -9.42 -7.33
C LEU A 99 6.22 -8.21 -8.06
N LEU A 100 6.26 -7.05 -7.40
CA LEU A 100 6.93 -5.88 -7.94
C LEU A 100 8.44 -6.11 -8.05
N THR A 101 9.08 -6.72 -7.06
CA THR A 101 10.50 -7.05 -7.05
C THR A 101 10.90 -7.98 -8.20
N GLU A 102 10.03 -8.89 -8.61
CA GLU A 102 10.28 -9.79 -9.73
C GLU A 102 10.56 -9.04 -11.06
N ASN A 103 10.06 -7.79 -11.17
CA ASN A 103 10.29 -6.90 -12.32
C ASN A 103 11.54 -6.01 -12.19
N PHE A 104 12.22 -6.00 -11.01
CA PHE A 104 13.37 -5.13 -10.70
C PHE A 104 14.54 -5.94 -10.16
N LYS A 105 15.19 -6.76 -11.01
CA LYS A 105 16.24 -7.70 -10.61
C LYS A 105 17.48 -7.04 -9.99
N ASP A 106 17.77 -5.80 -10.38
CA ASP A 106 18.97 -5.06 -9.97
C ASP A 106 18.69 -4.04 -8.85
N THR A 107 17.47 -4.01 -8.31
CA THR A 107 17.07 -3.04 -7.29
C THR A 107 16.28 -3.74 -6.19
N GLU A 108 16.79 -3.68 -4.97
CA GLU A 108 16.07 -4.17 -3.79
C GLU A 108 14.82 -3.33 -3.53
N ILE A 109 13.68 -3.99 -3.27
CA ILE A 109 12.44 -3.32 -2.86
C ILE A 109 12.05 -3.83 -1.47
N LYS A 110 11.93 -2.93 -0.51
CA LYS A 110 11.65 -3.24 0.90
C LYS A 110 10.26 -2.79 1.30
N THR A 111 9.45 -3.70 1.87
CA THR A 111 8.14 -3.37 2.45
C THR A 111 8.32 -2.62 3.77
N THR A 112 7.60 -1.52 3.96
CA THR A 112 7.49 -0.77 5.21
C THR A 112 6.07 -0.30 5.45
N PHE A 113 5.79 0.17 6.68
CA PHE A 113 4.47 0.64 7.09
C PHE A 113 4.55 2.04 7.71
N GLN A 114 3.72 2.96 7.22
CA GLN A 114 3.65 4.36 7.64
C GLN A 114 2.40 4.67 8.48
N SER A 115 2.23 5.92 8.90
CA SER A 115 0.99 6.47 9.46
C SER A 115 0.54 5.84 10.77
N ARG A 116 1.49 5.38 11.60
CA ARG A 116 1.14 4.87 12.93
C ARG A 116 0.76 6.01 13.86
N PHE A 117 -0.22 5.76 14.72
CA PHE A 117 -0.62 6.72 15.76
C PHE A 117 -1.08 6.02 17.05
N GLY A 118 -1.08 6.75 18.15
CA GLY A 118 -1.47 6.23 19.45
C GLY A 118 -0.46 5.26 20.07
N PRO A 119 -0.77 4.66 21.22
CA PRO A 119 0.17 3.87 22.02
C PRO A 119 0.24 2.38 21.61
N GLU A 120 -0.60 1.92 20.69
CA GLU A 120 -0.65 0.52 20.30
C GLU A 120 0.56 0.11 19.45
N ALA A 121 0.86 -1.20 19.42
CA ALA A 121 1.81 -1.75 18.48
C ALA A 121 1.20 -1.80 17.08
N TRP A 122 1.95 -1.37 16.08
CA TRP A 122 1.58 -1.36 14.66
C TRP A 122 2.46 -2.31 13.87
N LEU A 123 2.04 -2.64 12.65
CA LEU A 123 2.84 -3.45 11.72
C LEU A 123 4.22 -2.82 11.50
N LYS A 124 5.23 -3.69 11.42
CA LYS A 124 6.64 -3.31 11.20
C LYS A 124 7.15 -3.89 9.88
N PRO A 125 8.28 -3.37 9.32
CA PRO A 125 9.08 -2.23 9.82
C PRO A 125 8.41 -0.89 9.58
N TYR A 126 8.67 0.09 10.43
CA TYR A 126 8.13 1.45 10.29
C TYR A 126 8.90 2.22 9.21
N THR A 127 8.19 2.96 8.35
CA THR A 127 8.78 3.69 7.23
C THR A 127 9.75 4.78 7.72
N ASP A 128 9.34 5.63 8.67
CA ASP A 128 10.18 6.69 9.25
C ASP A 128 11.49 6.13 9.82
N LYS A 129 11.41 5.09 10.65
CA LYS A 129 12.59 4.45 11.24
C LYS A 129 13.48 3.78 10.21
N THR A 130 12.88 3.20 9.17
CA THR A 130 13.64 2.60 8.07
C THR A 130 14.43 3.68 7.32
N LEU A 131 13.80 4.82 7.00
CA LEU A 131 14.47 5.93 6.32
C LEU A 131 15.62 6.51 7.15
N GLU A 132 15.47 6.65 8.48
CA GLU A 132 16.55 7.08 9.40
C GLU A 132 17.74 6.09 9.47
N GLU A 133 17.49 4.80 9.26
CA GLU A 133 18.51 3.74 9.39
C GLU A 133 19.25 3.42 8.10
N LEU A 134 18.61 3.53 6.95
CA LEU A 134 19.20 3.17 5.65
C LEU A 134 20.48 3.94 5.33
N PRO A 135 20.61 5.26 5.57
CA PRO A 135 21.86 5.99 5.37
C PRO A 135 23.02 5.46 6.21
N LYS A 136 22.76 4.99 7.43
CA LYS A 136 23.77 4.38 8.32
C LYS A 136 24.28 3.04 7.77
N GLN A 137 23.49 2.38 6.93
CA GLN A 137 23.84 1.15 6.21
C GLN A 137 24.48 1.42 4.84
N GLY A 138 24.77 2.69 4.52
CA GLY A 138 25.38 3.11 3.25
C GLY A 138 24.40 3.28 2.09
N LYS A 139 23.10 3.15 2.33
CA LYS A 139 22.04 3.38 1.33
C LYS A 139 21.64 4.87 1.39
N LYS A 140 22.09 5.67 0.42
CA LYS A 140 21.90 7.13 0.41
C LYS A 140 20.82 7.58 -0.57
N ASN A 141 20.65 6.84 -1.66
CA ASN A 141 19.72 7.16 -2.72
C ASN A 141 18.48 6.26 -2.58
N ILE A 142 17.45 6.74 -1.90
CA ILE A 142 16.25 5.97 -1.59
C ILE A 142 15.09 6.51 -2.42
N LEU A 143 14.41 5.63 -3.14
CA LEU A 143 13.17 5.95 -3.84
C LEU A 143 11.99 5.33 -3.06
N VAL A 144 10.94 6.10 -2.81
CA VAL A 144 9.74 5.61 -2.11
C VAL A 144 8.59 5.49 -3.09
N ILE A 145 7.84 4.40 -3.00
CA ILE A 145 6.56 4.18 -3.68
C ILE A 145 5.51 3.80 -2.64
N CYS A 146 4.27 4.24 -2.84
CA CYS A 146 3.14 3.97 -1.94
C CYS A 146 2.07 3.10 -2.64
N PRO A 147 2.28 1.77 -2.77
CA PRO A 147 1.40 0.93 -3.61
C PRO A 147 -0.03 0.81 -3.08
N GLY A 148 -0.25 0.99 -1.78
CA GLY A 148 -1.57 0.91 -1.17
C GLY A 148 -2.49 2.10 -1.46
N PHE A 149 -1.96 3.16 -2.07
CA PHE A 149 -2.67 4.42 -2.29
C PHE A 149 -2.97 4.60 -3.79
N SER A 150 -4.26 4.59 -4.14
CA SER A 150 -4.72 4.73 -5.54
C SER A 150 -4.66 6.18 -6.06
N SER A 151 -4.52 7.13 -5.17
CA SER A 151 -4.33 8.56 -5.46
C SER A 151 -3.53 9.22 -4.35
N ASP A 152 -2.96 10.39 -4.63
CA ASP A 152 -2.31 11.19 -3.59
C ASP A 152 -3.29 11.62 -2.51
N CYS A 153 -2.79 11.64 -1.29
CA CYS A 153 -3.50 12.02 -0.08
C CYS A 153 -2.51 12.61 0.94
N VAL A 154 -2.97 12.95 2.12
CA VAL A 154 -2.11 13.53 3.16
C VAL A 154 -0.94 12.61 3.53
N GLU A 155 -1.18 11.31 3.57
CA GLU A 155 -0.18 10.29 3.90
C GLU A 155 0.92 10.15 2.84
N THR A 156 0.63 10.47 1.58
CA THR A 156 1.65 10.43 0.51
C THR A 156 2.34 11.79 0.33
N LEU A 157 1.59 12.88 0.41
CA LEU A 157 2.10 14.23 0.15
C LEU A 157 2.82 14.82 1.36
N GLU A 158 2.25 14.72 2.56
CA GLU A 158 2.85 15.28 3.76
C GLU A 158 3.83 14.29 4.40
N GLU A 159 3.36 13.09 4.76
CA GLU A 159 4.18 12.14 5.52
C GLU A 159 5.38 11.63 4.72
N ILE A 160 5.19 11.28 3.44
CA ILE A 160 6.28 10.76 2.59
C ILE A 160 7.02 11.87 1.86
N SER A 161 6.31 12.74 1.10
CA SER A 161 6.99 13.69 0.21
C SER A 161 7.63 14.87 0.95
N ILE A 162 7.13 15.24 2.14
CA ILE A 162 7.68 16.32 2.96
C ILE A 162 8.51 15.73 4.09
N GLN A 163 7.87 15.11 5.08
CA GLN A 163 8.54 14.62 6.30
C GLN A 163 9.56 13.51 6.00
N GLY A 164 9.22 12.53 5.15
CA GLY A 164 10.12 11.46 4.75
C GLY A 164 11.34 11.94 3.96
N LYS A 165 11.25 13.10 3.29
CA LYS A 165 12.37 13.71 2.58
C LYS A 165 13.30 14.49 3.49
N GLU A 166 12.80 14.95 4.63
CA GLU A 166 13.57 15.71 5.63
C GLU A 166 14.31 14.78 6.61
N SER A 167 13.94 13.49 6.66
CA SER A 167 14.55 12.45 7.51
C SER A 167 15.83 11.93 6.89
#